data_67a866a0d38a9ca428d4fdb06ab9e381
#
_entry.id   67a866a0d38a9ca428d4fdb06ab9e381
#
_cell.length_a   1.000
_cell.length_b   1.000
_cell.length_c   1.000
_cell.angle_alpha   90.00
_cell.angle_beta   90.00
_cell.angle_gamma   90.00
#
_symmetry.space_group_name_H-M   'P 1'
#
loop_
_entity.id
_entity.type
_entity.pdbx_description
1 polymer ?
#
loop_
_entity_poly.entity_id
_entity_poly.type
_entity_poly.pdbx_seq_one_letter_code
_entity_poly.pdbx_strand_id
1 'polypeptide(L)'
;MSLKKNWLLSLLACAGMWSITLPASAQALLPHTLEPNPENLEQQGLALAQDAAQLVRFQQYDQALARAKVATQLAPETYQPWFIWGSLAARNENTDQAIVALKKARELAPEEARVLFTLGSTYFQKGDYNQAVATIEAGLNLEPNSPEALFDLGNAYLKLNEYDSAIASYEKAYTLEEGFWPAINNIGLIQYEQGDISQAIKNWRTAAEIAQNPTEPRLAIAVALYQQGNQEKALSLGKKALTSDSRYANLDFLEENLWGKTLLSDTAAFFASPVMEGTISRLQVNPTEDN
;
A
#
# COMPACT_ATOMS: atom_id res chain seq x y z
N MET A 1 -14.52 100.66 -25.29
CA MET A 1 -15.97 100.70 -25.59
C MET A 1 -16.24 99.45 -26.44
N SER A 2 -16.97 98.45 -26.11
CA SER A 2 -18.19 98.26 -25.43
C SER A 2 -18.25 96.77 -24.99
N LEU A 3 -18.18 96.51 -23.71
CA LEU A 3 -18.64 95.32 -23.06
C LEU A 3 -20.17 95.36 -22.92
N LYS A 4 -20.90 94.51 -23.61
CA LYS A 4 -22.28 94.15 -23.33
C LYS A 4 -22.83 93.32 -24.49
N LYS A 5 -22.64 91.97 -24.48
CA LYS A 5 -23.53 91.12 -25.27
C LYS A 5 -23.28 89.60 -25.07
N ASN A 6 -22.82 89.11 -23.96
CA ASN A 6 -22.67 87.68 -23.78
C ASN A 6 -23.27 87.09 -22.46
N TRP A 7 -24.29 87.78 -21.88
CA TRP A 7 -24.86 87.30 -20.63
C TRP A 7 -26.26 86.71 -20.76
N LEU A 8 -26.77 86.55 -21.95
CA LEU A 8 -28.12 86.02 -22.22
C LEU A 8 -28.11 84.61 -22.83
N LEU A 9 -26.92 84.05 -23.16
CA LEU A 9 -26.81 82.69 -23.69
C LEU A 9 -26.43 81.62 -22.65
N SER A 10 -26.10 82.02 -21.41
CA SER A 10 -25.72 81.09 -20.33
C SER A 10 -26.90 80.59 -19.51
N LEU A 11 -28.12 81.17 -19.66
CA LEU A 11 -29.31 80.81 -18.86
C LEU A 11 -30.25 79.82 -19.57
N LEU A 12 -30.04 79.49 -20.81
CA LEU A 12 -30.85 78.53 -21.56
C LEU A 12 -30.22 77.12 -21.65
N ALA A 13 -28.99 76.96 -21.17
CA ALA A 13 -28.31 75.63 -21.16
C ALA A 13 -28.55 74.83 -19.87
N CYS A 14 -29.14 75.42 -18.83
CA CYS A 14 -29.37 74.71 -17.56
C CYS A 14 -30.77 74.12 -17.38
N ALA A 15 -31.68 74.31 -18.31
CA ALA A 15 -33.09 73.88 -18.17
C ALA A 15 -33.38 72.52 -18.93
N GLY A 16 -32.37 71.90 -19.53
CA GLY A 16 -32.56 70.72 -20.41
C GLY A 16 -32.05 69.39 -19.89
N MET A 17 -31.48 69.27 -18.68
CA MET A 17 -31.09 68.01 -18.11
C MET A 17 -31.85 67.62 -16.86
N TRP A 18 -33.17 67.56 -16.98
CA TRP A 18 -33.91 66.66 -16.13
C TRP A 18 -33.77 65.27 -16.81
N SER A 19 -32.70 64.55 -16.47
CA SER A 19 -32.57 63.13 -16.73
C SER A 19 -33.75 62.44 -16.10
N ILE A 20 -34.63 61.93 -16.95
CA ILE A 20 -35.59 60.90 -16.54
C ILE A 20 -34.74 59.75 -16.06
N THR A 21 -34.50 59.69 -14.76
CA THR A 21 -33.97 58.43 -14.15
C THR A 21 -35.08 57.41 -14.27
N LEU A 22 -35.03 56.60 -15.31
CA LEU A 22 -35.76 55.36 -15.32
C LEU A 22 -35.36 54.60 -14.07
N PRO A 23 -36.31 54.10 -13.27
CA PRO A 23 -35.95 53.28 -12.15
C PRO A 23 -35.13 52.12 -12.72
N ALA A 24 -33.87 52.04 -12.33
CA ALA A 24 -33.10 50.80 -12.54
C ALA A 24 -33.88 49.73 -11.79
N SER A 25 -34.66 48.95 -12.51
CA SER A 25 -35.18 47.69 -11.98
C SER A 25 -33.95 46.88 -11.62
N ALA A 26 -33.56 46.94 -10.36
CA ALA A 26 -32.64 45.95 -9.80
C ALA A 26 -33.35 44.61 -10.00
N GLN A 27 -32.99 43.91 -11.09
CA GLN A 27 -33.26 42.48 -11.17
C GLN A 27 -32.53 41.89 -9.98
N ALA A 28 -33.27 41.58 -8.93
CA ALA A 28 -32.75 40.72 -7.88
C ALA A 28 -32.21 39.48 -8.62
N LEU A 29 -30.89 39.34 -8.63
CA LEU A 29 -30.26 38.07 -8.98
C LEU A 29 -30.78 37.09 -7.93
N LEU A 30 -31.88 36.44 -8.23
CA LEU A 30 -32.28 35.26 -7.48
C LEU A 30 -31.05 34.36 -7.54
N PRO A 31 -30.45 33.96 -6.40
CA PRO A 31 -29.38 33.02 -6.43
C PRO A 31 -29.95 31.77 -7.11
N HIS A 32 -29.52 31.53 -8.32
CA HIS A 32 -29.79 30.27 -9.00
C HIS A 32 -28.93 29.26 -8.26
N THR A 33 -29.46 28.73 -7.15
CA THR A 33 -28.92 27.55 -6.52
C THR A 33 -29.06 26.44 -7.57
N LEU A 34 -27.96 26.15 -8.27
CA LEU A 34 -27.86 24.95 -9.06
C LEU A 34 -28.07 23.81 -8.05
N GLU A 35 -29.24 23.20 -8.05
CA GLU A 35 -29.43 21.95 -7.35
C GLU A 35 -28.59 20.93 -8.08
N PRO A 36 -27.53 20.40 -7.47
CA PRO A 36 -26.68 19.42 -8.13
C PRO A 36 -27.51 18.18 -8.40
N ASN A 37 -27.51 17.72 -9.66
CA ASN A 37 -28.12 16.45 -10.00
C ASN A 37 -27.31 15.29 -9.36
N PRO A 38 -27.89 14.51 -8.42
CA PRO A 38 -27.17 13.44 -7.72
C PRO A 38 -26.52 12.43 -8.67
N GLU A 39 -27.20 12.05 -9.76
CA GLU A 39 -26.65 11.11 -10.76
C GLU A 39 -25.42 11.69 -11.46
N ASN A 40 -25.41 12.97 -11.76
CA ASN A 40 -24.24 13.64 -12.33
C ASN A 40 -23.07 13.70 -11.35
N LEU A 41 -23.34 13.91 -10.07
CA LEU A 41 -22.30 13.90 -9.02
C LEU A 41 -21.69 12.51 -8.86
N GLU A 42 -22.52 11.47 -8.84
CA GLU A 42 -22.05 10.09 -8.77
C GLU A 42 -21.15 9.72 -9.97
N GLN A 43 -21.59 10.06 -11.18
CA GLN A 43 -20.79 9.82 -12.39
C GLN A 43 -19.45 10.57 -12.35
N GLN A 44 -19.42 11.81 -11.88
CA GLN A 44 -18.19 12.58 -11.68
C GLN A 44 -17.30 11.95 -10.60
N GLY A 45 -17.90 11.46 -9.52
CA GLY A 45 -17.20 10.74 -8.47
C GLY A 45 -16.52 9.47 -8.99
N LEU A 46 -17.25 8.66 -9.78
CA LEU A 46 -16.70 7.47 -10.42
C LEU A 46 -15.58 7.81 -11.41
N ALA A 47 -15.75 8.86 -12.22
CA ALA A 47 -14.70 9.32 -13.13
C ALA A 47 -13.44 9.74 -12.37
N LEU A 48 -13.57 10.50 -11.28
CA LEU A 48 -12.43 10.87 -10.43
C LEU A 48 -11.76 9.65 -9.77
N ALA A 49 -12.53 8.65 -9.39
CA ALA A 49 -11.98 7.41 -8.85
C ALA A 49 -11.17 6.65 -9.92
N GLN A 50 -11.65 6.60 -11.17
CA GLN A 50 -10.90 6.02 -12.29
C GLN A 50 -9.63 6.80 -12.60
N ASP A 51 -9.69 8.14 -12.58
CA ASP A 51 -8.51 9.01 -12.73
C ASP A 51 -7.50 8.75 -11.61
N ALA A 52 -7.95 8.59 -10.37
CA ALA A 52 -7.08 8.25 -9.25
C ALA A 52 -6.37 6.90 -9.49
N ALA A 53 -7.10 5.88 -9.97
CA ALA A 53 -6.50 4.59 -10.32
C ALA A 53 -5.48 4.69 -11.47
N GLN A 54 -5.68 5.60 -12.44
CA GLN A 54 -4.69 5.85 -13.49
C GLN A 54 -3.44 6.54 -12.93
N LEU A 55 -3.60 7.53 -12.05
CA LEU A 55 -2.47 8.22 -11.41
C LEU A 55 -1.57 7.27 -10.62
N VAL A 56 -2.14 6.22 -10.00
CA VAL A 56 -1.37 5.14 -9.34
C VAL A 56 -0.39 4.48 -10.32
N ARG A 57 -0.81 4.21 -11.57
CA ARG A 57 0.04 3.59 -12.60
C ARG A 57 1.22 4.49 -12.98
N PHE A 58 1.06 5.81 -12.85
CA PHE A 58 2.11 6.79 -13.07
C PHE A 58 2.86 7.19 -11.79
N GLN A 59 2.66 6.44 -10.69
CA GLN A 59 3.28 6.67 -9.38
C GLN A 59 2.99 8.06 -8.77
N GLN A 60 1.92 8.72 -9.20
CA GLN A 60 1.49 10.02 -8.69
C GLN A 60 0.54 9.86 -7.49
N TYR A 61 1.04 9.26 -6.41
CA TYR A 61 0.24 8.78 -5.29
C TYR A 61 -0.50 9.89 -4.53
N ASP A 62 0.15 11.05 -4.30
CA ASP A 62 -0.48 12.17 -3.60
C ASP A 62 -1.68 12.74 -4.36
N GLN A 63 -1.54 12.88 -5.68
CA GLN A 63 -2.63 13.34 -6.53
C GLN A 63 -3.74 12.29 -6.62
N ALA A 64 -3.40 11.01 -6.71
CA ALA A 64 -4.35 9.92 -6.67
C ALA A 64 -5.16 9.92 -5.38
N LEU A 65 -4.51 10.05 -4.23
CA LEU A 65 -5.14 10.10 -2.91
C LEU A 65 -6.13 11.27 -2.79
N ALA A 66 -5.70 12.48 -3.22
CA ALA A 66 -6.57 13.66 -3.19
C ALA A 66 -7.83 13.47 -4.05
N ARG A 67 -7.69 12.93 -5.27
CA ARG A 67 -8.82 12.66 -6.16
C ARG A 67 -9.75 11.56 -5.63
N ALA A 68 -9.19 10.47 -5.13
CA ALA A 68 -9.98 9.40 -4.53
C ALA A 68 -10.82 9.92 -3.35
N LYS A 69 -10.25 10.78 -2.51
CA LYS A 69 -10.96 11.39 -1.39
C LYS A 69 -12.12 12.30 -1.85
N VAL A 70 -11.93 13.10 -2.91
CA VAL A 70 -13.03 13.90 -3.49
C VAL A 70 -14.07 12.98 -4.12
N ALA A 71 -13.66 11.90 -4.78
CA ALA A 71 -14.57 10.93 -5.38
C ALA A 71 -15.53 10.33 -4.34
N THR A 72 -15.09 10.07 -3.09
CA THR A 72 -15.99 9.57 -2.03
C THR A 72 -17.03 10.60 -1.58
N GLN A 73 -16.77 11.89 -1.76
CA GLN A 73 -17.74 12.96 -1.44
C GLN A 73 -18.81 13.09 -2.53
N LEU A 74 -18.45 12.83 -3.79
CA LEU A 74 -19.36 12.94 -4.93
C LEU A 74 -20.18 11.66 -5.14
N ALA A 75 -19.63 10.48 -4.80
CA ALA A 75 -20.28 9.18 -4.91
C ALA A 75 -20.21 8.41 -3.58
N PRO A 76 -20.83 8.91 -2.49
CA PRO A 76 -20.69 8.36 -1.14
C PRO A 76 -21.32 6.96 -0.98
N GLU A 77 -22.30 6.62 -1.80
CA GLU A 77 -23.01 5.33 -1.76
C GLU A 77 -22.44 4.29 -2.72
N THR A 78 -21.31 4.59 -3.36
CA THR A 78 -20.62 3.70 -4.30
C THR A 78 -19.30 3.21 -3.69
N TYR A 79 -19.04 1.89 -3.71
CA TYR A 79 -17.90 1.31 -2.99
C TYR A 79 -16.54 1.63 -3.62
N GLN A 80 -16.47 1.76 -4.96
CA GLN A 80 -15.21 1.91 -5.68
C GLN A 80 -14.37 3.12 -5.23
N PRO A 81 -14.93 4.35 -5.07
CA PRO A 81 -14.17 5.48 -4.54
C PRO A 81 -13.59 5.22 -3.16
N TRP A 82 -14.37 4.60 -2.27
CA TRP A 82 -13.93 4.24 -0.93
C TRP A 82 -12.82 3.19 -0.94
N PHE A 83 -12.96 2.19 -1.79
CA PHE A 83 -11.93 1.15 -1.98
C PHE A 83 -10.62 1.73 -2.49
N ILE A 84 -10.66 2.60 -3.51
CA ILE A 84 -9.46 3.24 -4.07
C ILE A 84 -8.81 4.16 -3.02
N TRP A 85 -9.60 4.97 -2.32
CA TRP A 85 -9.07 5.82 -1.24
C TRP A 85 -8.43 4.97 -0.15
N GLY A 86 -9.10 3.92 0.31
CA GLY A 86 -8.59 3.04 1.35
C GLY A 86 -7.30 2.32 0.95
N SER A 87 -7.25 1.80 -0.29
CA SER A 87 -6.05 1.14 -0.82
C SER A 87 -4.85 2.10 -0.93
N LEU A 88 -5.09 3.35 -1.35
CA LEU A 88 -4.05 4.38 -1.41
C LEU A 88 -3.58 4.81 -0.03
N ALA A 89 -4.50 4.93 0.93
CA ALA A 89 -4.16 5.26 2.30
C ALA A 89 -3.31 4.15 2.95
N ALA A 90 -3.64 2.88 2.71
CA ALA A 90 -2.85 1.74 3.17
C ALA A 90 -1.44 1.75 2.58
N ARG A 91 -1.33 2.02 1.27
CA ARG A 91 -0.03 2.14 0.60
C ARG A 91 0.86 3.25 1.18
N ASN A 92 0.25 4.36 1.64
CA ASN A 92 0.94 5.49 2.29
C ASN A 92 1.08 5.29 3.81
N GLU A 93 0.99 4.05 4.29
CA GLU A 93 1.12 3.67 5.70
C GLU A 93 0.11 4.36 6.65
N ASN A 94 -0.93 5.00 6.10
CA ASN A 94 -2.00 5.59 6.89
C ASN A 94 -3.10 4.55 7.15
N THR A 95 -2.75 3.53 7.94
CA THR A 95 -3.60 2.36 8.20
C THR A 95 -4.94 2.72 8.84
N ASP A 96 -5.00 3.75 9.70
CA ASP A 96 -6.26 4.16 10.33
C ASP A 96 -7.26 4.73 9.31
N GLN A 97 -6.82 5.61 8.42
CA GLN A 97 -7.67 6.13 7.34
C GLN A 97 -8.05 5.04 6.33
N ALA A 98 -7.11 4.14 6.03
CA ALA A 98 -7.37 3.00 5.16
C ALA A 98 -8.49 2.11 5.70
N ILE A 99 -8.42 1.74 6.99
CA ILE A 99 -9.44 0.91 7.64
C ILE A 99 -10.81 1.60 7.62
N VAL A 100 -10.89 2.90 7.87
CA VAL A 100 -12.16 3.64 7.81
C VAL A 100 -12.77 3.57 6.41
N ALA A 101 -11.97 3.86 5.38
CA ALA A 101 -12.45 3.85 4.00
C ALA A 101 -12.82 2.43 3.53
N LEU A 102 -11.99 1.43 3.83
CA LEU A 102 -12.24 0.03 3.43
C LEU A 102 -13.44 -0.58 4.16
N LYS A 103 -13.69 -0.20 5.43
CA LYS A 103 -14.91 -0.58 6.14
C LYS A 103 -16.15 -0.03 5.44
N LYS A 104 -16.10 1.24 5.00
CA LYS A 104 -17.22 1.82 4.23
C LYS A 104 -17.39 1.12 2.89
N ALA A 105 -16.30 0.81 2.18
CA ALA A 105 -16.37 0.03 0.95
C ALA A 105 -17.00 -1.36 1.18
N ARG A 106 -16.64 -2.06 2.26
CA ARG A 106 -17.23 -3.35 2.64
C ARG A 106 -18.72 -3.24 2.98
N GLU A 107 -19.15 -2.18 3.67
CA GLU A 107 -20.58 -1.95 3.94
C GLU A 107 -21.40 -1.80 2.65
N LEU A 108 -20.83 -1.12 1.64
CA LEU A 108 -21.47 -0.87 0.35
C LEU A 108 -21.40 -2.08 -0.60
N ALA A 109 -20.39 -2.92 -0.47
CA ALA A 109 -20.17 -4.10 -1.30
C ALA A 109 -19.66 -5.30 -0.46
N PRO A 110 -20.53 -5.93 0.35
CA PRO A 110 -20.11 -6.98 1.28
C PRO A 110 -19.63 -8.27 0.59
N GLU A 111 -19.99 -8.48 -0.68
CA GLU A 111 -19.61 -9.65 -1.47
C GLU A 111 -18.39 -9.39 -2.39
N GLU A 112 -17.75 -8.24 -2.28
CA GLU A 112 -16.54 -7.92 -3.05
C GLU A 112 -15.30 -8.43 -2.29
N ALA A 113 -14.80 -9.61 -2.66
CA ALA A 113 -13.68 -10.27 -1.98
C ALA A 113 -12.43 -9.39 -1.91
N ARG A 114 -12.13 -8.61 -2.97
CA ARG A 114 -10.95 -7.72 -3.00
C ARG A 114 -10.99 -6.65 -1.91
N VAL A 115 -12.17 -6.15 -1.55
CA VAL A 115 -12.31 -5.20 -0.44
C VAL A 115 -11.91 -5.87 0.88
N LEU A 116 -12.34 -7.13 1.08
CA LEU A 116 -12.02 -7.90 2.27
C LEU A 116 -10.52 -8.24 2.33
N PHE A 117 -9.93 -8.66 1.22
CA PHE A 117 -8.48 -8.93 1.17
C PHE A 117 -7.66 -7.68 1.49
N THR A 118 -7.98 -6.55 0.87
CA THR A 118 -7.26 -5.29 1.13
C THR A 118 -7.46 -4.81 2.57
N LEU A 119 -8.65 -4.97 3.14
CA LEU A 119 -8.93 -4.63 4.54
C LEU A 119 -8.16 -5.56 5.49
N GLY A 120 -8.10 -6.86 5.19
CA GLY A 120 -7.34 -7.83 5.95
C GLY A 120 -5.83 -7.55 5.96
N SER A 121 -5.24 -7.29 4.79
CA SER A 121 -3.84 -6.87 4.67
C SER A 121 -3.57 -5.55 5.41
N THR A 122 -4.55 -4.62 5.42
CA THR A 122 -4.43 -3.37 6.19
C THR A 122 -4.46 -3.62 7.70
N TYR A 123 -5.28 -4.55 8.18
CA TYR A 123 -5.25 -4.97 9.59
C TYR A 123 -3.91 -5.63 9.95
N PHE A 124 -3.36 -6.44 9.05
CA PHE A 124 -2.03 -7.02 9.23
C PHE A 124 -0.96 -5.94 9.39
N GLN A 125 -0.92 -4.94 8.49
CA GLN A 125 0.00 -3.79 8.58
C GLN A 125 -0.15 -3.02 9.89
N LYS A 126 -1.38 -2.92 10.43
CA LYS A 126 -1.65 -2.29 11.72
C LYS A 126 -1.19 -3.14 12.92
N GLY A 127 -0.88 -4.41 12.72
CA GLY A 127 -0.58 -5.37 13.79
C GLY A 127 -1.83 -6.02 14.44
N ASP A 128 -3.02 -5.79 13.89
CA ASP A 128 -4.25 -6.41 14.35
C ASP A 128 -4.48 -7.76 13.62
N TYR A 129 -3.63 -8.73 13.97
CA TYR A 129 -3.55 -10.00 13.24
C TYR A 129 -4.83 -10.83 13.35
N ASN A 130 -5.55 -10.76 14.48
CA ASN A 130 -6.84 -11.45 14.64
C ASN A 130 -7.90 -10.91 13.68
N GLN A 131 -7.97 -9.58 13.50
CA GLN A 131 -8.88 -8.99 12.53
C GLN A 131 -8.42 -9.27 11.09
N ALA A 132 -7.11 -9.34 10.84
CA ALA A 132 -6.57 -9.74 9.55
C ALA A 132 -7.05 -11.14 9.16
N VAL A 133 -6.86 -12.15 10.05
CA VAL A 133 -7.33 -13.52 9.83
C VAL A 133 -8.83 -13.55 9.53
N ALA A 134 -9.66 -13.00 10.44
CA ALA A 134 -11.12 -13.04 10.28
C ALA A 134 -11.60 -12.39 8.98
N THR A 135 -10.91 -11.30 8.56
CA THR A 135 -11.32 -10.54 7.38
C THR A 135 -10.85 -11.23 6.09
N ILE A 136 -9.64 -11.80 6.06
CA ILE A 136 -9.13 -12.54 4.91
C ILE A 136 -9.93 -13.84 4.72
N GLU A 137 -10.24 -14.56 5.80
CA GLU A 137 -11.08 -15.76 5.73
C GLU A 137 -12.48 -15.46 5.18
N ALA A 138 -13.09 -14.33 5.57
CA ALA A 138 -14.36 -13.89 5.00
C ALA A 138 -14.24 -13.64 3.48
N GLY A 139 -13.13 -13.06 3.01
CA GLY A 139 -12.84 -12.89 1.59
C GLY A 139 -12.63 -14.24 0.87
N LEU A 140 -11.89 -15.17 1.50
CA LEU A 140 -11.66 -16.51 0.94
C LEU A 140 -12.92 -17.39 0.91
N ASN A 141 -13.92 -17.10 1.72
CA ASN A 141 -15.23 -17.74 1.58
C ASN A 141 -15.96 -17.31 0.30
N LEU A 142 -15.70 -16.11 -0.21
CA LEU A 142 -16.23 -15.60 -1.47
C LEU A 142 -15.37 -16.01 -2.66
N GLU A 143 -14.05 -15.93 -2.51
CA GLU A 143 -13.05 -16.25 -3.53
C GLU A 143 -11.98 -17.20 -2.95
N PRO A 144 -12.23 -18.54 -2.95
CA PRO A 144 -11.38 -19.51 -2.27
C PRO A 144 -10.00 -19.75 -2.88
N ASN A 145 -9.79 -19.33 -4.12
CA ASN A 145 -8.62 -19.66 -4.93
C ASN A 145 -7.78 -18.40 -5.25
N SER A 146 -7.51 -17.58 -4.24
CA SER A 146 -6.57 -16.46 -4.33
C SER A 146 -5.25 -16.86 -3.62
N PRO A 147 -4.16 -17.13 -4.37
CA PRO A 147 -2.86 -17.45 -3.78
C PRO A 147 -2.34 -16.33 -2.89
N GLU A 148 -2.52 -15.07 -3.30
CA GLU A 148 -2.06 -13.90 -2.54
C GLU A 148 -2.82 -13.76 -1.21
N ALA A 149 -4.15 -13.96 -1.22
CA ALA A 149 -4.94 -13.90 0.00
C ALA A 149 -4.61 -15.04 0.97
N LEU A 150 -4.34 -16.25 0.44
CA LEU A 150 -3.88 -17.37 1.25
C LEU A 150 -2.50 -17.14 1.84
N PHE A 151 -1.61 -16.49 1.10
CA PHE A 151 -0.30 -16.07 1.60
C PHE A 151 -0.42 -15.04 2.71
N ASP A 152 -1.25 -14.01 2.54
CA ASP A 152 -1.53 -13.00 3.56
C ASP A 152 -2.15 -13.63 4.82
N LEU A 153 -3.05 -14.62 4.64
CA LEU A 153 -3.61 -15.40 5.76
C LEU A 153 -2.52 -16.17 6.50
N GLY A 154 -1.61 -16.81 5.77
CA GLY A 154 -0.45 -17.50 6.33
C GLY A 154 0.44 -16.55 7.13
N ASN A 155 0.70 -15.34 6.61
CA ASN A 155 1.46 -14.30 7.31
C ASN A 155 0.77 -13.88 8.63
N ALA A 156 -0.55 -13.72 8.62
CA ALA A 156 -1.31 -13.37 9.81
C ALA A 156 -1.26 -14.47 10.88
N TYR A 157 -1.44 -15.73 10.50
CA TYR A 157 -1.28 -16.87 11.39
C TYR A 157 0.15 -17.01 11.94
N LEU A 158 1.17 -16.76 11.10
CA LEU A 158 2.57 -16.77 11.52
C LEU A 158 2.83 -15.74 12.64
N LYS A 159 2.31 -14.50 12.49
CA LYS A 159 2.43 -13.46 13.53
C LYS A 159 1.66 -13.81 14.81
N LEU A 160 0.64 -14.66 14.73
CA LEU A 160 -0.08 -15.22 15.88
C LEU A 160 0.61 -16.45 16.49
N ASN A 161 1.70 -16.94 15.89
CA ASN A 161 2.38 -18.21 16.19
C ASN A 161 1.49 -19.46 15.99
N GLU A 162 0.47 -19.35 15.13
CA GLU A 162 -0.38 -20.45 14.72
C GLU A 162 0.25 -21.19 13.54
N TYR A 163 1.38 -21.84 13.80
CA TYR A 163 2.27 -22.38 12.76
C TYR A 163 1.61 -23.40 11.83
N ASP A 164 0.78 -24.29 12.35
CA ASP A 164 0.09 -25.29 11.53
C ASP A 164 -0.89 -24.64 10.54
N SER A 165 -1.66 -23.64 11.00
CA SER A 165 -2.57 -22.88 10.16
C SER A 165 -1.82 -22.05 9.10
N ALA A 166 -0.67 -21.48 9.46
CA ALA A 166 0.18 -20.73 8.56
C ALA A 166 0.73 -21.64 7.45
N ILE A 167 1.29 -22.80 7.81
CA ILE A 167 1.81 -23.78 6.85
C ILE A 167 0.70 -24.24 5.89
N ALA A 168 -0.47 -24.60 6.40
CA ALA A 168 -1.60 -25.05 5.58
C ALA A 168 -2.03 -23.96 4.56
N SER A 169 -2.04 -22.68 4.97
CA SER A 169 -2.37 -21.56 4.10
C SER A 169 -1.31 -21.36 3.02
N TYR A 170 -0.02 -21.42 3.36
CA TYR A 170 1.08 -21.31 2.41
C TYR A 170 1.13 -22.49 1.41
N GLU A 171 0.92 -23.72 1.89
CA GLU A 171 0.85 -24.90 1.02
C GLU A 171 -0.28 -24.80 0.00
N LYS A 172 -1.44 -24.30 0.43
CA LYS A 172 -2.57 -24.05 -0.47
C LYS A 172 -2.24 -22.96 -1.50
N ALA A 173 -1.60 -21.86 -1.10
CA ALA A 173 -1.16 -20.80 -2.00
C ALA A 173 -0.20 -21.35 -3.06
N TYR A 174 0.82 -22.10 -2.65
CA TYR A 174 1.79 -22.72 -3.56
C TYR A 174 1.16 -23.78 -4.49
N THR A 175 0.18 -24.54 -4.00
CA THR A 175 -0.53 -25.52 -4.81
C THR A 175 -1.37 -24.87 -5.91
N LEU A 176 -1.92 -23.69 -5.65
CA LEU A 176 -2.68 -22.92 -6.64
C LEU A 176 -1.78 -22.23 -7.67
N GLU A 177 -0.58 -21.84 -7.25
CA GLU A 177 0.41 -21.16 -8.10
C GLU A 177 1.81 -21.75 -7.84
N GLU A 178 2.25 -22.71 -8.68
CA GLU A 178 3.54 -23.42 -8.54
C GLU A 178 4.78 -22.48 -8.53
N GLY A 179 4.64 -21.27 -9.05
CA GLY A 179 5.69 -20.25 -9.04
C GLY A 179 5.76 -19.41 -7.78
N PHE A 180 4.83 -19.58 -6.84
CA PHE A 180 4.69 -18.73 -5.67
C PHE A 180 5.71 -19.07 -4.57
N TRP A 181 6.99 -18.84 -4.89
CA TRP A 181 8.13 -19.16 -4.00
C TRP A 181 8.05 -18.50 -2.61
N PRO A 182 7.42 -17.31 -2.37
CA PRO A 182 7.35 -16.71 -1.03
C PRO A 182 6.65 -17.63 -0.02
N ALA A 183 5.64 -18.39 -0.45
CA ALA A 183 4.94 -19.32 0.42
C ALA A 183 5.89 -20.43 0.92
N ILE A 184 6.65 -21.05 0.00
CA ILE A 184 7.64 -22.11 0.37
C ILE A 184 8.76 -21.53 1.23
N ASN A 185 9.19 -20.29 0.97
CA ASN A 185 10.17 -19.60 1.81
C ASN A 185 9.67 -19.47 3.25
N ASN A 186 8.43 -19.00 3.44
CA ASN A 186 7.87 -18.77 4.77
C ASN A 186 7.59 -20.07 5.53
N ILE A 187 7.26 -21.17 4.84
CA ILE A 187 7.25 -22.51 5.46
C ILE A 187 8.64 -22.83 6.02
N GLY A 188 9.70 -22.53 5.27
CA GLY A 188 11.07 -22.71 5.76
C GLY A 188 11.38 -21.87 7.01
N LEU A 189 10.91 -20.62 7.08
CA LEU A 189 11.06 -19.77 8.27
C LEU A 189 10.41 -20.42 9.50
N ILE A 190 9.17 -20.93 9.36
CA ILE A 190 8.46 -21.62 10.46
C ILE A 190 9.23 -22.87 10.89
N GLN A 191 9.65 -23.70 9.96
CA GLN A 191 10.36 -24.95 10.27
C GLN A 191 11.67 -24.71 11.00
N TYR A 192 12.37 -23.61 10.66
CA TYR A 192 13.57 -23.23 11.39
C TYR A 192 13.27 -22.85 12.84
N GLU A 193 12.22 -22.06 13.08
CA GLU A 193 11.77 -21.73 14.44
C GLU A 193 11.34 -22.97 15.24
N GLN A 194 10.79 -23.99 14.57
CA GLN A 194 10.43 -25.28 15.18
C GLN A 194 11.62 -26.21 15.38
N GLY A 195 12.83 -25.83 14.91
CA GLY A 195 14.05 -26.62 15.02
C GLY A 195 14.26 -27.68 13.93
N ASP A 196 13.36 -27.78 12.95
CA ASP A 196 13.55 -28.67 11.79
C ASP A 196 14.39 -27.96 10.69
N ILE A 197 15.65 -27.73 11.04
CA ILE A 197 16.60 -27.03 10.17
C ILE A 197 16.78 -27.73 8.84
N SER A 198 16.71 -29.07 8.83
CA SER A 198 16.88 -29.84 7.60
C SER A 198 15.78 -29.59 6.58
N GLN A 199 14.53 -29.55 7.04
CA GLN A 199 13.39 -29.28 6.19
C GLN A 199 13.33 -27.79 5.79
N ALA A 200 13.68 -26.88 6.69
CA ALA A 200 13.82 -25.45 6.39
C ALA A 200 14.80 -25.23 5.21
N ILE A 201 16.01 -25.80 5.28
CA ILE A 201 17.00 -25.71 4.19
C ILE A 201 16.45 -26.30 2.89
N LYS A 202 15.70 -27.40 2.95
CA LYS A 202 15.10 -28.01 1.75
C LYS A 202 14.09 -27.05 1.10
N ASN A 203 13.21 -26.47 1.87
CA ASN A 203 12.20 -25.52 1.37
C ASN A 203 12.85 -24.24 0.81
N TRP A 204 13.83 -23.69 1.50
CA TRP A 204 14.57 -22.52 0.99
C TRP A 204 15.34 -22.83 -0.30
N ARG A 205 15.86 -24.05 -0.50
CA ARG A 205 16.46 -24.45 -1.78
C ARG A 205 15.41 -24.49 -2.88
N THR A 206 14.25 -25.08 -2.62
CA THR A 206 13.13 -25.07 -3.57
C THR A 206 12.71 -23.64 -3.92
N ALA A 207 12.53 -22.76 -2.92
CA ALA A 207 12.22 -21.36 -3.16
C ALA A 207 13.32 -20.66 -4.00
N ALA A 208 14.59 -20.94 -3.72
CA ALA A 208 15.72 -20.37 -4.44
C ALA A 208 15.82 -20.85 -5.91
N GLU A 209 15.42 -22.08 -6.20
CA GLU A 209 15.36 -22.63 -7.56
C GLU A 209 14.25 -21.98 -8.37
N ILE A 210 13.06 -21.78 -7.77
CA ILE A 210 11.91 -21.16 -8.43
C ILE A 210 12.18 -19.68 -8.78
N ALA A 211 12.69 -18.93 -7.83
CA ALA A 211 12.79 -17.46 -7.91
C ALA A 211 14.03 -16.93 -8.67
N GLN A 212 14.78 -17.77 -9.34
CA GLN A 212 15.94 -17.39 -10.18
C GLN A 212 16.97 -16.48 -9.50
N ASN A 213 17.14 -16.57 -8.20
CA ASN A 213 18.19 -15.90 -7.42
C ASN A 213 17.71 -14.99 -6.26
N PRO A 214 16.78 -15.44 -5.43
CA PRO A 214 16.25 -14.61 -4.34
C PRO A 214 17.30 -14.47 -3.23
N THR A 215 17.45 -13.27 -2.72
CA THR A 215 18.39 -12.96 -1.63
C THR A 215 17.99 -13.66 -0.35
N GLU A 216 16.70 -13.60 0.01
CA GLU A 216 16.18 -14.07 1.29
C GLU A 216 16.42 -15.56 1.55
N PRO A 217 15.91 -16.50 0.74
CA PRO A 217 16.16 -17.93 0.97
C PRO A 217 17.66 -18.27 0.97
N ARG A 218 18.46 -17.57 0.16
CA ARG A 218 19.91 -17.79 0.11
C ARG A 218 20.59 -17.37 1.40
N LEU A 219 20.19 -16.22 1.98
CA LEU A 219 20.74 -15.78 3.26
C LEU A 219 20.31 -16.72 4.38
N ALA A 220 19.04 -17.14 4.41
CA ALA A 220 18.51 -18.09 5.39
C ALA A 220 19.28 -19.43 5.34
N ILE A 221 19.56 -19.96 4.14
CA ILE A 221 20.41 -21.15 3.97
C ILE A 221 21.82 -20.89 4.52
N ALA A 222 22.40 -19.71 4.26
CA ALA A 222 23.74 -19.39 4.73
C ALA A 222 23.79 -19.40 6.27
N VAL A 223 22.84 -18.78 6.93
CA VAL A 223 22.73 -18.76 8.40
C VAL A 223 22.59 -20.18 8.95
N ALA A 224 21.67 -20.97 8.40
CA ALA A 224 21.47 -22.36 8.82
C ALA A 224 22.73 -23.23 8.65
N LEU A 225 23.45 -23.09 7.55
CA LEU A 225 24.72 -23.80 7.33
C LEU A 225 25.83 -23.36 8.29
N TYR A 226 25.84 -22.08 8.67
CA TYR A 226 26.79 -21.57 9.65
C TYR A 226 26.58 -22.22 11.02
N GLN A 227 25.33 -22.32 11.46
CA GLN A 227 24.95 -22.98 12.70
C GLN A 227 25.28 -24.49 12.68
N GLN A 228 25.25 -25.13 11.52
CA GLN A 228 25.67 -26.52 11.33
C GLN A 228 27.20 -26.69 11.25
N GLY A 229 27.99 -25.60 11.39
CA GLY A 229 29.47 -25.65 11.32
C GLY A 229 30.04 -25.64 9.89
N ASN A 230 29.23 -25.55 8.86
CA ASN A 230 29.68 -25.48 7.46
C ASN A 230 30.03 -24.03 7.09
N GLN A 231 31.04 -23.49 7.76
CA GLN A 231 31.39 -22.09 7.70
C GLN A 231 31.80 -21.61 6.31
N GLU A 232 32.60 -22.38 5.56
CA GLU A 232 33.07 -21.96 4.23
C GLU A 232 31.90 -21.71 3.26
N LYS A 233 30.98 -22.67 3.17
CA LYS A 233 29.81 -22.56 2.30
C LYS A 233 28.85 -21.48 2.77
N ALA A 234 28.65 -21.35 4.07
CA ALA A 234 27.83 -20.31 4.68
C ALA A 234 28.33 -18.91 4.32
N LEU A 235 29.62 -18.63 4.54
CA LEU A 235 30.23 -17.34 4.24
C LEU A 235 30.17 -16.99 2.74
N SER A 236 30.40 -17.99 1.87
CA SER A 236 30.28 -17.79 0.41
C SER A 236 28.86 -17.42 0.00
N LEU A 237 27.84 -18.13 0.51
CA LEU A 237 26.43 -17.87 0.21
C LEU A 237 25.96 -16.53 0.79
N GLY A 238 26.32 -16.23 2.06
CA GLY A 238 25.96 -14.99 2.70
C GLY A 238 26.52 -13.76 2.00
N LYS A 239 27.79 -13.80 1.58
CA LYS A 239 28.37 -12.74 0.74
C LYS A 239 27.57 -12.52 -0.54
N LYS A 240 27.25 -13.60 -1.27
CA LYS A 240 26.47 -13.49 -2.52
C LYS A 240 25.08 -12.90 -2.26
N ALA A 241 24.42 -13.32 -1.17
CA ALA A 241 23.12 -12.80 -0.81
C ALA A 241 23.18 -11.27 -0.55
N LEU A 242 24.05 -10.82 0.36
CA LEU A 242 24.16 -9.42 0.72
C LEU A 242 24.69 -8.52 -0.42
N THR A 243 25.47 -9.06 -1.35
CA THR A 243 25.90 -8.32 -2.55
C THR A 243 24.75 -8.18 -3.55
N SER A 244 23.81 -9.13 -3.61
CA SER A 244 22.61 -9.00 -4.45
C SER A 244 21.61 -7.99 -3.91
N ASP A 245 21.45 -7.90 -2.59
CA ASP A 245 20.57 -6.94 -1.94
C ASP A 245 21.10 -6.64 -0.51
N SER A 246 21.65 -5.46 -0.34
CA SER A 246 22.29 -5.03 0.91
C SER A 246 21.28 -4.74 2.04
N ARG A 247 19.98 -4.58 1.74
CA ARG A 247 18.93 -4.38 2.77
C ARG A 247 18.87 -5.55 3.74
N TYR A 248 19.15 -6.76 3.26
CA TYR A 248 19.19 -7.98 4.08
C TYR A 248 20.34 -8.04 5.09
N ALA A 249 21.24 -7.04 5.12
CA ALA A 249 22.23 -6.88 6.18
C ALA A 249 21.67 -6.22 7.45
N ASN A 250 20.43 -5.74 7.42
CA ASN A 250 19.74 -5.12 8.54
C ASN A 250 18.79 -6.12 9.22
N LEU A 251 18.96 -6.33 10.53
CA LEU A 251 18.12 -7.27 11.29
C LEU A 251 16.67 -6.79 11.42
N ASP A 252 16.43 -5.48 11.52
CA ASP A 252 15.07 -4.93 11.58
C ASP A 252 14.33 -5.22 10.27
N PHE A 253 15.01 -5.07 9.13
CA PHE A 253 14.45 -5.43 7.82
C PHE A 253 14.09 -6.93 7.74
N LEU A 254 14.91 -7.81 8.32
CA LEU A 254 14.62 -9.24 8.37
C LEU A 254 13.40 -9.54 9.27
N GLU A 255 13.27 -8.84 10.41
CA GLU A 255 12.12 -8.97 11.30
C GLU A 255 10.82 -8.51 10.62
N GLU A 256 10.87 -7.42 9.85
CA GLU A 256 9.77 -6.95 9.01
C GLU A 256 9.39 -7.99 7.95
N ASN A 257 10.36 -8.75 7.44
CA ASN A 257 10.17 -9.88 6.51
C ASN A 257 9.84 -11.21 7.22
N LEU A 258 9.30 -11.17 8.43
CA LEU A 258 8.78 -12.31 9.19
C LEU A 258 9.83 -13.31 9.68
N TRP A 259 11.11 -12.95 9.70
CA TRP A 259 12.12 -13.79 10.32
C TRP A 259 11.84 -13.94 11.81
N GLY A 260 11.84 -15.18 12.30
CA GLY A 260 11.58 -15.47 13.70
C GLY A 260 12.78 -15.21 14.60
N LYS A 261 12.56 -15.28 15.90
CA LYS A 261 13.56 -14.93 16.92
C LYS A 261 14.81 -15.77 16.85
N THR A 262 14.66 -17.08 16.60
CA THR A 262 15.79 -18.03 16.51
C THR A 262 16.66 -17.68 15.32
N LEU A 263 16.05 -17.55 14.14
CA LEU A 263 16.77 -17.22 12.92
C LEU A 263 17.43 -15.84 12.99
N LEU A 264 16.77 -14.82 13.57
CA LEU A 264 17.35 -13.48 13.78
C LEU A 264 18.56 -13.55 14.72
N SER A 265 18.48 -14.28 15.83
CA SER A 265 19.61 -14.47 16.77
C SER A 265 20.81 -15.15 16.08
N ASP A 266 20.54 -16.20 15.29
CA ASP A 266 21.56 -16.91 14.56
C ASP A 266 22.17 -16.05 13.43
N THR A 267 21.35 -15.20 12.81
CA THR A 267 21.81 -14.23 11.81
C THR A 267 22.72 -13.17 12.44
N ALA A 268 22.38 -12.67 13.62
CA ALA A 268 23.25 -11.74 14.35
C ALA A 268 24.62 -12.36 14.65
N ALA A 269 24.65 -13.62 15.10
CA ALA A 269 25.89 -14.36 15.31
C ALA A 269 26.67 -14.59 14.02
N PHE A 270 26.00 -14.88 12.91
CA PHE A 270 26.62 -15.03 11.61
C PHE A 270 27.22 -13.71 11.11
N PHE A 271 26.52 -12.59 11.24
CA PHE A 271 26.99 -11.26 10.84
C PHE A 271 28.18 -10.77 11.68
N ALA A 272 28.27 -11.18 12.95
CA ALA A 272 29.41 -10.89 13.83
C ALA A 272 30.69 -11.67 13.46
N SER A 273 30.63 -12.62 12.52
CA SER A 273 31.84 -13.28 12.05
C SER A 273 32.74 -12.29 11.28
N PRO A 274 34.11 -12.34 11.45
CA PRO A 274 35.00 -11.33 10.87
C PRO A 274 34.86 -11.13 9.36
N VAL A 275 34.49 -12.19 8.63
CA VAL A 275 34.31 -12.15 7.19
C VAL A 275 33.01 -11.44 6.80
N MET A 276 31.92 -11.67 7.54
CA MET A 276 30.63 -11.03 7.27
C MET A 276 30.64 -9.57 7.74
N GLU A 277 31.21 -9.29 8.91
CA GLU A 277 31.41 -7.92 9.39
C GLU A 277 32.16 -7.05 8.37
N GLY A 278 33.29 -7.56 7.83
CA GLY A 278 34.03 -6.87 6.78
C GLY A 278 33.28 -6.78 5.44
N THR A 279 32.30 -7.65 5.19
CA THR A 279 31.45 -7.58 4.01
C THR A 279 30.39 -6.51 4.19
N ILE A 280 29.68 -6.50 5.32
CA ILE A 280 28.62 -5.54 5.66
C ILE A 280 29.19 -4.12 5.71
N SER A 281 30.36 -3.92 6.37
CA SER A 281 31.02 -2.61 6.43
C SER A 281 31.32 -2.05 5.04
N ARG A 282 31.74 -2.88 4.08
CA ARG A 282 31.99 -2.43 2.70
C ARG A 282 30.72 -2.04 1.95
N LEU A 283 29.63 -2.75 2.17
CA LEU A 283 28.32 -2.42 1.56
C LEU A 283 27.74 -1.11 2.10
N GLN A 284 28.00 -0.79 3.37
CA GLN A 284 27.58 0.48 3.97
C GLN A 284 28.38 1.69 3.47
N VAL A 285 29.67 1.49 3.12
CA VAL A 285 30.55 2.58 2.61
C VAL A 285 30.31 2.84 1.11
N ASN A 286 29.96 1.81 0.35
CA ASN A 286 29.61 1.89 -1.07
C ASN A 286 28.22 1.32 -1.28
N PRO A 287 27.15 2.05 -0.93
CA PRO A 287 25.82 1.61 -1.29
C PRO A 287 25.80 1.53 -2.81
N THR A 288 25.60 0.33 -3.37
CA THR A 288 25.33 0.15 -4.80
C THR A 288 24.16 1.06 -5.14
N GLU A 289 24.36 1.97 -6.09
CA GLU A 289 23.30 2.79 -6.67
C GLU A 289 22.37 1.82 -7.42
N ASP A 290 21.45 1.21 -6.70
CA ASP A 290 20.37 0.47 -7.32
C ASP A 290 19.30 1.50 -7.76
N ASN A 291 19.36 1.80 -9.07
CA ASN A 291 18.31 2.48 -9.83
C ASN A 291 17.07 1.61 -9.98
#